data_4af87a12ba255af7ff3df732f1b283a6
#
_entry.id   4af87a12ba255af7ff3df732f1b283a6
#
_cell.length_a   1.000
_cell.length_b   1.000
_cell.length_c   1.000
_cell.angle_alpha   90.00
_cell.angle_beta   90.00
_cell.angle_gamma   90.00
#
_symmetry.space_group_name_H-M   'P 1'
#
loop_
_entity.id
_entity.type
_entity.pdbx_description
1 polymer ?
#
loop_
_entity_poly.entity_id
_entity_poly.type
_entity_poly.pdbx_seq_one_letter_code
_entity_poly.pdbx_strand_id
1 'polypeptide(L)'
;MFVLIGYAIAFGCIFGAYIIHGGNIQVILHAIPTEMMAIAGGSLGAFVVTNQPRVLKATLSALPKLLKASKYTKARYMEMMALLYDVLQKARKEGLMSIEKDVEEPHESPLFQKYATIGNDHHVVEFITDYLRMMVSGNLNAHEIESLMDNEIDTHHAEAHAPAAAIQRLAGALPAFGIVAAVLGVVNTMGSVGQPPAVLGGMIGSALVGTFLGILMAYGVVEPLGGLLEQKIDENGKELQCIKTTLLASMQGYAPQVAVEFGRKVLYSKDRPTFAELEGHVKGKK
;
A
#
# COMPACT_ATOMS: atom_id res chain seq x y z
N MET A 1 -10.04 11.27 -0.45
CA MET A 1 -10.44 12.55 -1.07
C MET A 1 -9.69 12.79 -2.39
N PHE A 2 -8.36 12.79 -2.43
CA PHE A 2 -7.58 13.05 -3.66
C PHE A 2 -7.84 12.09 -4.81
N VAL A 3 -8.10 10.80 -4.55
CA VAL A 3 -8.44 9.80 -5.57
C VAL A 3 -9.69 10.22 -6.36
N LEU A 4 -10.75 10.63 -5.66
CA LEU A 4 -12.00 11.07 -6.29
C LEU A 4 -11.82 12.38 -7.09
N ILE A 5 -11.02 13.31 -6.57
CA ILE A 5 -10.68 14.56 -7.27
C ILE A 5 -9.88 14.23 -8.54
N GLY A 6 -8.89 13.34 -8.46
CA GLY A 6 -8.12 12.92 -9.62
C GLY A 6 -8.99 12.30 -10.73
N TYR A 7 -9.91 11.41 -10.35
CA TYR A 7 -10.85 10.84 -11.31
C TYR A 7 -11.79 11.90 -11.92
N ALA A 8 -12.33 12.81 -11.10
CA ALA A 8 -13.17 13.89 -11.60
C ALA A 8 -12.43 14.78 -12.62
N ILE A 9 -11.16 15.08 -12.38
CA ILE A 9 -10.31 15.82 -13.33
C ILE A 9 -10.10 15.01 -14.61
N ALA A 10 -9.66 13.74 -14.49
CA ALA A 10 -9.38 12.91 -15.66
C ALA A 10 -10.61 12.73 -16.56
N PHE A 11 -11.71 12.27 -15.98
CA PHE A 11 -12.95 12.07 -16.73
C PHE A 11 -13.54 13.39 -17.23
N GLY A 12 -13.53 14.44 -16.40
CA GLY A 12 -14.05 15.76 -16.77
C GLY A 12 -13.29 16.39 -17.94
N CYS A 13 -11.95 16.30 -17.93
CA CYS A 13 -11.14 16.82 -19.05
C CYS A 13 -11.31 16.01 -20.32
N ILE A 14 -11.28 14.66 -20.24
CA ILE A 14 -11.39 13.80 -21.43
C ILE A 14 -12.75 13.93 -22.07
N PHE A 15 -13.83 13.74 -21.32
CA PHE A 15 -15.19 13.83 -21.87
C PHE A 15 -15.60 15.27 -22.17
N GLY A 16 -15.12 16.25 -21.39
CA GLY A 16 -15.34 17.66 -21.67
C GLY A 16 -14.71 18.08 -23.00
N ALA A 17 -13.46 17.70 -23.25
CA ALA A 17 -12.81 17.95 -24.55
C ALA A 17 -13.56 17.28 -25.71
N TYR A 18 -14.00 16.02 -25.54
CA TYR A 18 -14.76 15.31 -26.55
C TYR A 18 -16.09 16.01 -26.91
N ILE A 19 -16.82 16.51 -25.91
CA ILE A 19 -18.06 17.24 -26.10
C ILE A 19 -17.82 18.59 -26.78
N ILE A 20 -16.78 19.34 -26.37
CA ILE A 20 -16.43 20.64 -26.95
C ILE A 20 -16.10 20.49 -28.46
N HIS A 21 -15.46 19.38 -28.85
CA HIS A 21 -15.22 19.07 -30.28
C HIS A 21 -16.43 18.57 -31.03
N GLY A 22 -17.63 18.58 -30.44
CA GLY A 22 -18.86 18.13 -31.08
C GLY A 22 -19.03 16.61 -31.12
N GLY A 23 -18.29 15.89 -30.27
CA GLY A 23 -18.36 14.43 -30.15
C GLY A 23 -19.75 13.97 -29.66
N ASN A 24 -20.26 12.90 -30.25
CA ASN A 24 -21.54 12.32 -29.86
C ASN A 24 -21.37 11.34 -28.68
N ILE A 25 -21.64 11.82 -27.48
CA ILE A 25 -21.54 11.02 -26.24
C ILE A 25 -22.44 9.79 -26.25
N GLN A 26 -23.55 9.81 -27.01
CA GLN A 26 -24.49 8.69 -27.09
C GLN A 26 -23.83 7.44 -27.68
N VAL A 27 -22.90 7.58 -28.63
CA VAL A 27 -22.18 6.45 -29.22
C VAL A 27 -21.35 5.74 -28.11
N ILE A 28 -20.67 6.51 -27.28
CA ILE A 28 -19.90 5.96 -26.17
C ILE A 28 -20.81 5.28 -25.15
N LEU A 29 -21.89 5.96 -24.72
CA LEU A 29 -22.81 5.42 -23.72
C LEU A 29 -23.48 4.11 -24.15
N HIS A 30 -23.85 3.97 -25.44
CA HIS A 30 -24.43 2.74 -25.96
C HIS A 30 -23.43 1.58 -26.04
N ALA A 31 -22.16 1.88 -26.33
CA ALA A 31 -21.10 0.86 -26.42
C ALA A 31 -20.61 0.37 -25.03
N ILE A 32 -20.65 1.22 -23.98
CA ILE A 32 -20.13 0.90 -22.66
C ILE A 32 -20.56 -0.49 -22.16
N PRO A 33 -21.84 -0.90 -22.15
CA PRO A 33 -22.24 -2.16 -21.52
C PRO A 33 -21.57 -3.39 -22.16
N THR A 34 -21.54 -3.44 -23.50
CA THR A 34 -20.98 -4.57 -24.24
C THR A 34 -19.44 -4.57 -24.20
N GLU A 35 -18.83 -3.41 -24.43
CA GLU A 35 -17.38 -3.25 -24.41
C GLU A 35 -16.82 -3.50 -23.01
N MET A 36 -17.44 -2.96 -21.98
CA MET A 36 -17.01 -3.20 -20.58
C MET A 36 -17.20 -4.66 -20.17
N MET A 37 -18.21 -5.37 -20.65
CA MET A 37 -18.36 -6.80 -20.40
C MET A 37 -17.18 -7.59 -20.98
N ALA A 38 -16.74 -7.29 -22.18
CA ALA A 38 -15.61 -7.95 -22.82
C ALA A 38 -14.29 -7.58 -22.11
N ILE A 39 -14.05 -6.29 -21.87
CA ILE A 39 -12.81 -5.77 -21.28
C ILE A 39 -12.69 -6.20 -19.81
N ALA A 40 -13.68 -5.89 -19.00
CA ALA A 40 -13.65 -6.22 -17.58
C ALA A 40 -13.72 -7.73 -17.34
N GLY A 41 -14.59 -8.44 -18.07
CA GLY A 41 -14.71 -9.89 -17.99
C GLY A 41 -13.41 -10.60 -18.35
N GLY A 42 -12.80 -10.25 -19.49
CA GLY A 42 -11.52 -10.79 -19.92
C GLY A 42 -10.38 -10.49 -18.95
N SER A 43 -10.27 -9.23 -18.52
CA SER A 43 -9.22 -8.80 -17.59
C SER A 43 -9.36 -9.41 -16.19
N LEU A 44 -10.59 -9.50 -15.65
CA LEU A 44 -10.87 -10.16 -14.38
C LEU A 44 -10.64 -11.66 -14.48
N GLY A 45 -10.99 -12.31 -15.60
CA GLY A 45 -10.68 -13.71 -15.85
C GLY A 45 -9.16 -13.96 -15.80
N ALA A 46 -8.38 -13.15 -16.51
CA ALA A 46 -6.92 -13.20 -16.49
C ALA A 46 -6.36 -12.93 -15.08
N PHE A 47 -6.93 -11.97 -14.36
CA PHE A 47 -6.56 -11.63 -12.99
C PHE A 47 -6.75 -12.81 -12.02
N VAL A 48 -7.88 -13.54 -12.14
CA VAL A 48 -8.14 -14.72 -11.30
C VAL A 48 -7.18 -15.84 -11.62
N VAL A 49 -6.89 -16.09 -12.90
CA VAL A 49 -5.97 -17.18 -13.33
C VAL A 49 -4.53 -16.90 -12.90
N THR A 50 -4.09 -15.64 -12.90
CA THR A 50 -2.68 -15.28 -12.61
C THR A 50 -2.36 -15.14 -11.14
N ASN A 51 -3.35 -15.11 -10.25
CA ASN A 51 -3.13 -14.82 -8.84
C ASN A 51 -3.61 -15.95 -7.93
N GLN A 52 -2.82 -16.26 -6.90
CA GLN A 52 -3.23 -17.19 -5.85
C GLN A 52 -4.41 -16.63 -5.05
N PRO A 53 -5.28 -17.50 -4.46
CA PRO A 53 -6.46 -17.06 -3.70
C PRO A 53 -6.14 -16.09 -2.55
N ARG A 54 -4.98 -16.23 -1.90
CA ARG A 54 -4.52 -15.31 -0.86
C ARG A 54 -4.30 -13.88 -1.41
N VAL A 55 -3.70 -13.77 -2.61
CA VAL A 55 -3.44 -12.48 -3.26
C VAL A 55 -4.76 -11.83 -3.70
N LEU A 56 -5.71 -12.62 -4.25
CA LEU A 56 -7.04 -12.14 -4.61
C LEU A 56 -7.76 -11.52 -3.41
N LYS A 57 -7.80 -12.25 -2.27
CA LYS A 57 -8.41 -11.76 -1.03
C LYS A 57 -7.70 -10.50 -0.50
N ALA A 58 -6.37 -10.50 -0.49
CA ALA A 58 -5.57 -9.38 -0.03
C ALA A 58 -5.81 -8.13 -0.90
N THR A 59 -5.86 -8.28 -2.23
CA THR A 59 -6.16 -7.19 -3.17
C THR A 59 -7.55 -6.59 -2.92
N LEU A 60 -8.58 -7.44 -2.80
CA LEU A 60 -9.94 -6.97 -2.52
C LEU A 60 -10.03 -6.24 -1.17
N SER A 61 -9.33 -6.73 -0.14
CA SER A 61 -9.29 -6.09 1.18
C SER A 61 -8.47 -4.80 1.22
N ALA A 62 -7.53 -4.63 0.29
CA ALA A 62 -6.70 -3.43 0.20
C ALA A 62 -7.44 -2.24 -0.45
N LEU A 63 -8.35 -2.49 -1.41
CA LEU A 63 -9.05 -1.44 -2.14
C LEU A 63 -9.77 -0.42 -1.24
N PRO A 64 -10.58 -0.81 -0.23
CA PRO A 64 -11.22 0.14 0.67
C PRO A 64 -10.23 0.95 1.51
N LYS A 65 -9.05 0.37 1.81
CA LYS A 65 -8.00 1.02 2.59
C LYS A 65 -7.31 2.15 1.81
N LEU A 66 -7.37 2.12 0.46
CA LEU A 66 -6.81 3.18 -0.38
C LEU A 66 -7.51 4.53 -0.18
N LEU A 67 -8.82 4.51 0.12
CA LEU A 67 -9.60 5.73 0.35
C LEU A 67 -9.40 6.33 1.75
N LYS A 68 -8.83 5.57 2.69
CA LYS A 68 -8.54 6.03 4.04
C LYS A 68 -7.19 6.77 4.08
N ALA A 69 -7.05 7.72 5.01
CA ALA A 69 -5.78 8.36 5.28
C ALA A 69 -4.72 7.35 5.72
N SER A 70 -3.43 7.67 5.50
CA SER A 70 -2.34 6.86 6.02
C SER A 70 -2.35 6.86 7.55
N LYS A 71 -2.11 5.68 8.16
CA LYS A 71 -1.91 5.57 9.61
C LYS A 71 -0.51 6.01 10.03
N TYR A 72 0.42 6.10 9.09
CA TYR A 72 1.82 6.43 9.31
C TYR A 72 2.00 7.95 9.39
N THR A 73 1.80 8.48 10.58
CA THR A 73 1.87 9.92 10.87
C THR A 73 3.03 10.22 11.80
N LYS A 74 3.47 11.47 11.83
CA LYS A 74 4.48 11.95 12.78
C LYS A 74 4.11 11.61 14.24
N ALA A 75 2.83 11.72 14.61
CA ALA A 75 2.36 11.37 15.95
C ALA A 75 2.55 9.89 16.26
N ARG A 76 2.20 8.99 15.32
CA ARG A 76 2.41 7.55 15.46
C ARG A 76 3.89 7.21 15.62
N TYR A 77 4.77 7.79 14.80
CA TYR A 77 6.21 7.57 14.92
C TYR A 77 6.77 8.07 16.25
N MET A 78 6.24 9.19 16.77
CA MET A 78 6.63 9.67 18.11
C MET A 78 6.20 8.72 19.22
N GLU A 79 4.98 8.17 19.17
CA GLU A 79 4.53 7.17 20.14
C GLU A 79 5.37 5.89 20.07
N MET A 80 5.68 5.41 18.88
CA MET A 80 6.50 4.22 18.68
C MET A 80 7.92 4.41 19.25
N MET A 81 8.56 5.52 18.94
CA MET A 81 9.90 5.81 19.47
C MET A 81 9.90 6.03 20.99
N ALA A 82 8.80 6.59 21.54
CA ALA A 82 8.64 6.73 22.98
C ALA A 82 8.43 5.37 23.68
N LEU A 83 7.66 4.47 23.07
CA LEU A 83 7.54 3.09 23.56
C LEU A 83 8.91 2.40 23.58
N LEU A 84 9.63 2.43 22.46
CA LEU A 84 10.97 1.84 22.37
C LEU A 84 11.93 2.45 23.40
N TYR A 85 11.89 3.77 23.57
CA TYR A 85 12.70 4.43 24.59
C TYR A 85 12.38 3.93 26.00
N ASP A 86 11.10 3.87 26.38
CA ASP A 86 10.69 3.46 27.73
C ASP A 86 11.09 1.99 27.99
N VAL A 87 10.89 1.10 27.04
CA VAL A 87 11.30 -0.32 27.12
C VAL A 87 12.82 -0.44 27.26
N LEU A 88 13.57 0.22 26.39
CA LEU A 88 15.04 0.17 26.43
C LEU A 88 15.62 0.86 27.68
N GLN A 89 14.95 1.89 28.19
CA GLN A 89 15.35 2.55 29.42
C GLN A 89 15.14 1.64 30.64
N LYS A 90 14.03 0.90 30.71
CA LYS A 90 13.77 -0.10 31.73
C LYS A 90 14.81 -1.20 31.68
N ALA A 91 15.04 -1.78 30.51
CA ALA A 91 16.05 -2.82 30.29
C ALA A 91 17.46 -2.35 30.70
N ARG A 92 17.84 -1.10 30.45
CA ARG A 92 19.15 -0.55 30.80
C ARG A 92 19.31 -0.28 32.26
N LYS A 93 18.25 0.18 32.98
CA LYS A 93 18.32 0.51 34.41
C LYS A 93 18.19 -0.70 35.31
N GLU A 94 17.33 -1.64 34.96
CA GLU A 94 16.89 -2.74 35.79
C GLU A 94 17.41 -4.11 35.29
N GLY A 95 18.11 -4.10 34.13
CA GLY A 95 18.57 -5.30 33.43
C GLY A 95 17.57 -5.83 32.41
N LEU A 96 18.07 -6.59 31.44
CA LEU A 96 17.22 -7.14 30.34
C LEU A 96 16.08 -8.03 30.84
N MET A 97 16.30 -8.79 31.92
CA MET A 97 15.27 -9.66 32.52
C MET A 97 14.05 -8.87 33.05
N SER A 98 14.20 -7.58 33.32
CA SER A 98 13.09 -6.73 33.84
C SER A 98 11.97 -6.50 32.85
N ILE A 99 12.25 -6.64 31.55
CA ILE A 99 11.24 -6.48 30.49
C ILE A 99 10.62 -7.80 30.05
N GLU A 100 11.05 -8.96 30.59
CA GLU A 100 10.58 -10.28 30.18
C GLU A 100 9.05 -10.38 30.24
N LYS A 101 8.44 -9.96 31.37
CA LYS A 101 6.99 -9.97 31.51
C LYS A 101 6.28 -9.05 30.51
N ASP A 102 6.83 -7.87 30.22
CA ASP A 102 6.27 -6.94 29.26
C ASP A 102 6.29 -7.51 27.84
N VAL A 103 7.29 -8.32 27.53
CA VAL A 103 7.51 -8.96 26.23
C VAL A 103 6.62 -10.19 26.04
N GLU A 104 6.44 -11.00 27.12
CA GLU A 104 5.60 -12.20 27.07
C GLU A 104 4.09 -11.87 27.06
N GLU A 105 3.69 -10.83 27.80
CA GLU A 105 2.29 -10.41 27.95
C GLU A 105 2.11 -8.93 27.54
N PRO A 106 2.40 -8.55 26.26
CA PRO A 106 2.43 -7.15 25.86
C PRO A 106 1.06 -6.45 26.00
N HIS A 107 -0.03 -7.16 25.83
CA HIS A 107 -1.38 -6.60 26.00
C HIS A 107 -1.72 -6.28 27.47
N GLU A 108 -1.08 -6.94 28.43
CA GLU A 108 -1.23 -6.67 29.87
C GLU A 108 -0.17 -5.70 30.39
N SER A 109 0.88 -5.44 29.60
CA SER A 109 1.98 -4.56 29.97
C SER A 109 1.56 -3.10 30.04
N PRO A 110 1.78 -2.41 31.18
CA PRO A 110 1.55 -0.97 31.29
C PRO A 110 2.39 -0.14 30.29
N LEU A 111 3.54 -0.65 29.85
CA LEU A 111 4.41 0.00 28.86
C LEU A 111 3.73 0.05 27.49
N PHE A 112 3.20 -1.08 27.02
CA PHE A 112 2.51 -1.14 25.72
C PHE A 112 1.13 -0.46 25.78
N GLN A 113 0.39 -0.60 26.89
CA GLN A 113 -0.93 0.05 27.07
C GLN A 113 -0.83 1.58 27.06
N LYS A 114 0.28 2.15 27.56
CA LYS A 114 0.54 3.60 27.54
C LYS A 114 0.56 4.19 26.13
N TYR A 115 0.89 3.39 25.12
CA TYR A 115 1.02 3.75 23.72
C TYR A 115 0.02 2.99 22.85
N ALA A 116 -1.27 3.22 23.09
CA ALA A 116 -2.37 2.46 22.51
C ALA A 116 -2.37 2.40 20.96
N THR A 117 -1.87 3.43 20.28
CA THR A 117 -1.75 3.46 18.82
C THR A 117 -0.82 2.37 18.30
N ILE A 118 0.21 2.03 19.07
CA ILE A 118 1.18 0.97 18.75
C ILE A 118 0.74 -0.34 19.39
N GLY A 119 0.35 -0.33 20.66
CA GLY A 119 -0.05 -1.53 21.43
C GLY A 119 -1.26 -2.27 20.83
N ASN A 120 -2.12 -1.59 20.07
CA ASN A 120 -3.22 -2.19 19.34
C ASN A 120 -2.86 -2.67 17.93
N ASP A 121 -1.64 -2.43 17.46
CA ASP A 121 -1.16 -2.92 16.16
C ASP A 121 -0.40 -4.23 16.36
N HIS A 122 -1.13 -5.33 16.29
CA HIS A 122 -0.62 -6.69 16.59
C HIS A 122 0.69 -7.00 15.88
N HIS A 123 0.80 -6.63 14.61
CA HIS A 123 2.00 -6.92 13.82
C HIS A 123 3.24 -6.14 14.30
N VAL A 124 3.06 -4.86 14.66
CA VAL A 124 4.16 -4.04 15.19
C VAL A 124 4.57 -4.52 16.59
N VAL A 125 3.60 -4.89 17.42
CA VAL A 125 3.85 -5.43 18.76
C VAL A 125 4.61 -6.75 18.66
N GLU A 126 4.16 -7.68 17.82
CA GLU A 126 4.80 -8.98 17.57
C GLU A 126 6.25 -8.78 17.12
N PHE A 127 6.49 -7.92 16.12
CA PHE A 127 7.84 -7.62 15.65
C PHE A 127 8.73 -7.06 16.78
N ILE A 128 8.24 -6.15 17.61
CA ILE A 128 9.01 -5.61 18.74
C ILE A 128 9.31 -6.69 19.78
N THR A 129 8.29 -7.46 20.19
CA THR A 129 8.40 -8.43 21.28
C THR A 129 9.26 -9.62 20.91
N ASP A 130 9.20 -10.11 19.70
CA ASP A 130 10.02 -11.24 19.25
C ASP A 130 11.50 -10.92 19.29
N TYR A 131 11.90 -9.75 18.83
CA TYR A 131 13.30 -9.36 18.90
C TYR A 131 13.76 -8.96 20.32
N LEU A 132 12.89 -8.36 21.12
CA LEU A 132 13.21 -8.14 22.53
C LEU A 132 13.36 -9.47 23.29
N ARG A 133 12.56 -10.50 23.00
CA ARG A 133 12.68 -11.85 23.55
C ARG A 133 14.03 -12.48 23.18
N MET A 134 14.46 -12.34 21.93
CA MET A 134 15.77 -12.80 21.50
C MET A 134 16.90 -12.06 22.23
N MET A 135 16.76 -10.75 22.45
CA MET A 135 17.73 -9.97 23.21
C MET A 135 17.80 -10.41 24.68
N VAL A 136 16.64 -10.69 25.30
CA VAL A 136 16.58 -11.19 26.70
C VAL A 136 17.23 -12.56 26.82
N SER A 137 17.04 -13.45 25.85
CA SER A 137 17.66 -14.79 25.85
C SER A 137 19.20 -14.76 25.76
N GLY A 138 19.78 -13.67 25.24
CA GLY A 138 21.23 -13.44 25.21
C GLY A 138 22.03 -14.37 24.29
N ASN A 139 21.38 -15.17 23.44
CA ASN A 139 22.03 -16.21 22.64
C ASN A 139 22.51 -15.76 21.26
N LEU A 140 22.12 -14.55 20.80
CA LEU A 140 22.42 -14.05 19.46
C LEU A 140 23.21 -12.74 19.54
N ASN A 141 24.14 -12.55 18.60
CA ASN A 141 24.85 -11.29 18.46
C ASN A 141 24.04 -10.30 17.59
N ALA A 142 24.42 -9.01 17.60
CA ALA A 142 23.70 -7.97 16.89
C ALA A 142 23.63 -8.21 15.39
N HIS A 143 24.62 -8.83 14.77
CA HIS A 143 24.65 -9.11 13.33
C HIS A 143 23.69 -10.23 12.93
N GLU A 144 23.57 -11.26 13.77
CA GLU A 144 22.60 -12.34 13.54
C GLU A 144 21.15 -11.83 13.65
N ILE A 145 20.87 -11.02 14.69
CA ILE A 145 19.55 -10.39 14.85
C ILE A 145 19.27 -9.42 13.69
N GLU A 146 20.25 -8.64 13.25
CA GLU A 146 20.10 -7.77 12.08
C GLU A 146 19.69 -8.55 10.84
N SER A 147 20.37 -9.66 10.55
CA SER A 147 20.07 -10.50 9.40
C SER A 147 18.66 -11.12 9.47
N LEU A 148 18.22 -11.53 10.67
CA LEU A 148 16.85 -12.03 10.88
C LEU A 148 15.80 -10.94 10.65
N MET A 149 16.01 -9.74 11.21
CA MET A 149 15.13 -8.60 11.01
C MET A 149 15.02 -8.21 9.53
N ASP A 150 16.14 -8.23 8.78
CA ASP A 150 16.13 -7.92 7.36
C ASP A 150 15.32 -8.93 6.58
N ASN A 151 15.52 -10.23 6.81
CA ASN A 151 14.76 -11.28 6.15
C ASN A 151 13.26 -11.19 6.45
N GLU A 152 12.88 -10.85 7.68
CA GLU A 152 11.47 -10.68 8.05
C GLU A 152 10.86 -9.43 7.40
N ILE A 153 11.57 -8.30 7.41
CA ILE A 153 11.14 -7.05 6.76
C ILE A 153 10.99 -7.27 5.25
N ASP A 154 11.94 -7.95 4.60
CA ASP A 154 11.89 -8.24 3.16
C ASP A 154 10.72 -9.18 2.83
N THR A 155 10.48 -10.21 3.65
CA THR A 155 9.36 -11.13 3.48
C THR A 155 8.03 -10.39 3.62
N HIS A 156 7.88 -9.60 4.68
CA HIS A 156 6.69 -8.78 4.90
C HIS A 156 6.46 -7.79 3.75
N HIS A 157 7.53 -7.15 3.28
CA HIS A 157 7.47 -6.21 2.16
C HIS A 157 7.02 -6.92 0.87
N ALA A 158 7.60 -8.08 0.55
CA ALA A 158 7.21 -8.87 -0.61
C ALA A 158 5.74 -9.32 -0.56
N GLU A 159 5.26 -9.78 0.60
CA GLU A 159 3.86 -10.15 0.79
C GLU A 159 2.90 -8.96 0.67
N ALA A 160 3.28 -7.82 1.25
CA ALA A 160 2.48 -6.59 1.17
C ALA A 160 2.41 -6.04 -0.25
N HIS A 161 3.48 -6.17 -1.05
CA HIS A 161 3.53 -5.71 -2.45
C HIS A 161 2.75 -6.61 -3.42
N ALA A 162 2.49 -7.87 -3.09
CA ALA A 162 1.78 -8.80 -3.98
C ALA A 162 0.42 -8.26 -4.49
N PRO A 163 -0.45 -7.63 -3.65
CA PRO A 163 -1.68 -6.99 -4.10
C PRO A 163 -1.45 -5.81 -5.06
N ALA A 164 -0.45 -4.98 -4.82
CA ALA A 164 -0.14 -3.84 -5.70
C ALA A 164 0.32 -4.32 -7.08
N ALA A 165 1.22 -5.29 -7.12
CA ALA A 165 1.66 -5.94 -8.36
C ALA A 165 0.51 -6.63 -9.09
N ALA A 166 -0.46 -7.21 -8.37
CA ALA A 166 -1.66 -7.81 -8.96
C ALA A 166 -2.56 -6.75 -9.62
N ILE A 167 -2.75 -5.57 -8.99
CA ILE A 167 -3.47 -4.44 -9.57
C ILE A 167 -2.76 -3.93 -10.83
N GLN A 168 -1.43 -3.81 -10.81
CA GLN A 168 -0.66 -3.37 -11.97
C GLN A 168 -0.77 -4.35 -13.15
N ARG A 169 -0.74 -5.67 -12.88
CA ARG A 169 -0.99 -6.69 -13.91
C ARG A 169 -2.42 -6.60 -14.50
N LEU A 170 -3.41 -6.35 -13.65
CA LEU A 170 -4.78 -6.10 -14.08
C LEU A 170 -4.87 -4.85 -14.99
N ALA A 171 -4.21 -3.75 -14.59
CA ALA A 171 -4.14 -2.54 -15.40
C ALA A 171 -3.52 -2.82 -16.77
N GLY A 172 -2.42 -3.57 -16.83
CA GLY A 172 -1.78 -3.97 -18.09
C GLY A 172 -2.64 -4.86 -19.00
N ALA A 173 -3.56 -5.65 -18.44
CA ALA A 173 -4.47 -6.49 -19.20
C ALA A 173 -5.61 -5.71 -19.86
N LEU A 174 -6.10 -4.64 -19.24
CA LEU A 174 -7.27 -3.88 -19.72
C LEU A 174 -7.11 -3.35 -21.17
N PRO A 175 -5.98 -2.73 -21.58
CA PRO A 175 -5.81 -2.29 -22.96
C PRO A 175 -5.80 -3.44 -23.96
N ALA A 176 -5.18 -4.57 -23.59
CA ALA A 176 -5.16 -5.77 -24.46
C ALA A 176 -6.55 -6.30 -24.73
N PHE A 177 -7.41 -6.42 -23.70
CA PHE A 177 -8.79 -6.81 -23.88
C PHE A 177 -9.62 -5.72 -24.56
N GLY A 178 -9.26 -4.44 -24.42
CA GLY A 178 -9.82 -3.35 -25.21
C GLY A 178 -9.59 -3.51 -26.73
N ILE A 179 -8.37 -3.97 -27.10
CA ILE A 179 -8.08 -4.29 -28.51
C ILE A 179 -8.87 -5.51 -28.97
N VAL A 180 -8.98 -6.55 -28.14
CA VAL A 180 -9.80 -7.74 -28.46
C VAL A 180 -11.26 -7.34 -28.71
N ALA A 181 -11.83 -6.54 -27.84
CA ALA A 181 -13.20 -6.04 -27.98
C ALA A 181 -13.39 -5.24 -29.29
N ALA A 182 -12.46 -4.33 -29.58
CA ALA A 182 -12.48 -3.55 -30.82
C ALA A 182 -12.40 -4.43 -32.09
N VAL A 183 -11.50 -5.42 -32.09
CA VAL A 183 -11.38 -6.37 -33.22
C VAL A 183 -12.66 -7.17 -33.40
N LEU A 184 -13.29 -7.66 -32.35
CA LEU A 184 -14.57 -8.34 -32.42
C LEU A 184 -15.67 -7.43 -32.97
N GLY A 185 -15.69 -6.15 -32.56
CA GLY A 185 -16.59 -5.13 -33.09
C GLY A 185 -16.41 -4.91 -34.60
N VAL A 186 -15.15 -4.84 -35.07
CA VAL A 186 -14.84 -4.72 -36.50
C VAL A 186 -15.27 -5.99 -37.28
N VAL A 187 -15.00 -7.18 -36.74
CA VAL A 187 -15.45 -8.45 -37.35
C VAL A 187 -16.97 -8.48 -37.49
N ASN A 188 -17.71 -8.04 -36.49
CA ASN A 188 -19.16 -7.91 -36.55
C ASN A 188 -19.62 -6.90 -37.63
N THR A 189 -18.90 -5.77 -37.74
CA THR A 189 -19.18 -4.74 -38.78
C THR A 189 -18.98 -5.29 -40.18
N MET A 190 -17.98 -6.14 -40.42
CA MET A 190 -17.73 -6.78 -41.71
C MET A 190 -18.90 -7.64 -42.18
N GLY A 191 -19.63 -8.28 -41.26
CA GLY A 191 -20.86 -9.00 -41.56
C GLY A 191 -22.03 -8.10 -42.06
N SER A 192 -21.88 -6.78 -41.89
CA SER A 192 -22.90 -5.77 -42.20
C SER A 192 -22.56 -4.86 -43.40
N VAL A 193 -21.56 -5.24 -44.22
CA VAL A 193 -21.04 -4.39 -45.32
C VAL A 193 -22.13 -3.96 -46.36
N GLY A 194 -23.23 -4.68 -46.45
CA GLY A 194 -24.37 -4.29 -47.28
C GLY A 194 -25.31 -3.22 -46.68
N GLN A 195 -25.07 -2.78 -45.46
CA GLN A 195 -25.88 -1.76 -44.79
C GLN A 195 -25.51 -0.33 -45.24
N PRO A 196 -26.42 0.67 -45.04
CA PRO A 196 -26.13 2.06 -45.34
C PRO A 196 -24.85 2.57 -44.64
N PRO A 197 -24.05 3.46 -45.26
CA PRO A 197 -22.80 3.97 -44.68
C PRO A 197 -22.93 4.57 -43.28
N ALA A 198 -24.05 5.19 -42.95
CA ALA A 198 -24.31 5.74 -41.62
C ALA A 198 -24.39 4.64 -40.53
N VAL A 199 -24.94 3.47 -40.86
CA VAL A 199 -25.02 2.32 -39.95
C VAL A 199 -23.62 1.75 -39.74
N LEU A 200 -22.86 1.56 -40.84
CA LEU A 200 -21.46 1.08 -40.73
C LEU A 200 -20.58 2.02 -39.92
N GLY A 201 -20.71 3.34 -40.14
CA GLY A 201 -20.00 4.35 -39.36
C GLY A 201 -20.31 4.28 -37.89
N GLY A 202 -21.57 4.06 -37.50
CA GLY A 202 -21.97 3.83 -36.11
C GLY A 202 -21.36 2.58 -35.50
N MET A 203 -21.32 1.46 -36.23
CA MET A 203 -20.72 0.20 -35.78
C MET A 203 -19.19 0.31 -35.59
N ILE A 204 -18.52 0.95 -36.55
CA ILE A 204 -17.05 1.22 -36.43
C ILE A 204 -16.78 2.13 -35.24
N GLY A 205 -17.57 3.20 -35.08
CA GLY A 205 -17.44 4.10 -33.93
C GLY A 205 -17.58 3.37 -32.59
N SER A 206 -18.57 2.48 -32.48
CA SER A 206 -18.78 1.64 -31.29
C SER A 206 -17.58 0.72 -31.02
N ALA A 207 -17.05 0.05 -32.06
CA ALA A 207 -15.89 -0.82 -31.93
C ALA A 207 -14.64 -0.09 -31.40
N LEU A 208 -14.43 1.17 -31.85
CA LEU A 208 -13.29 1.98 -31.35
C LEU A 208 -13.42 2.38 -29.88
N VAL A 209 -14.64 2.42 -29.34
CA VAL A 209 -14.91 2.70 -27.93
C VAL A 209 -14.26 1.62 -27.04
N GLY A 210 -14.20 0.36 -27.48
CA GLY A 210 -13.54 -0.71 -26.74
C GLY A 210 -12.07 -0.42 -26.45
N THR A 211 -11.29 -0.02 -27.47
CA THR A 211 -9.90 0.37 -27.28
C THR A 211 -9.77 1.58 -26.34
N PHE A 212 -10.59 2.60 -26.57
CA PHE A 212 -10.60 3.80 -25.73
C PHE A 212 -10.89 3.48 -24.27
N LEU A 213 -11.94 2.69 -23.99
CA LEU A 213 -12.30 2.30 -22.62
C LEU A 213 -11.22 1.44 -21.97
N GLY A 214 -10.63 0.49 -22.69
CA GLY A 214 -9.53 -0.34 -22.19
C GLY A 214 -8.35 0.50 -21.69
N ILE A 215 -7.92 1.48 -22.48
CA ILE A 215 -6.83 2.41 -22.14
C ILE A 215 -7.23 3.34 -20.99
N LEU A 216 -8.44 3.91 -21.05
CA LEU A 216 -8.93 4.81 -20.01
C LEU A 216 -9.04 4.11 -18.64
N MET A 217 -9.59 2.89 -18.61
CA MET A 217 -9.70 2.11 -17.38
C MET A 217 -8.34 1.69 -16.84
N ALA A 218 -7.41 1.32 -17.71
CA ALA A 218 -6.06 0.96 -17.32
C ALA A 218 -5.34 2.12 -16.64
N TYR A 219 -5.07 3.18 -17.38
CA TYR A 219 -4.19 4.26 -16.97
C TYR A 219 -4.90 5.40 -16.22
N GLY A 220 -6.20 5.57 -16.48
CA GLY A 220 -7.00 6.57 -15.78
C GLY A 220 -7.58 6.10 -14.45
N VAL A 221 -7.71 4.77 -14.24
CA VAL A 221 -8.40 4.23 -13.04
C VAL A 221 -7.55 3.22 -12.28
N VAL A 222 -7.17 2.10 -12.91
CA VAL A 222 -6.64 0.94 -12.19
C VAL A 222 -5.16 1.12 -11.81
N GLU A 223 -4.32 1.55 -12.74
CA GLU A 223 -2.89 1.73 -12.50
C GLU A 223 -2.60 2.75 -11.38
N PRO A 224 -3.26 3.93 -11.32
CA PRO A 224 -3.08 4.87 -10.23
C PRO A 224 -3.42 4.29 -8.84
N LEU A 225 -4.38 3.37 -8.76
CA LEU A 225 -4.69 2.67 -7.51
C LEU A 225 -3.56 1.74 -7.08
N GLY A 226 -2.95 1.02 -8.04
CA GLY A 226 -1.77 0.19 -7.80
C GLY A 226 -0.60 1.00 -7.24
N GLY A 227 -0.27 2.12 -7.89
CA GLY A 227 0.80 3.02 -7.45
C GLY A 227 0.53 3.68 -6.08
N LEU A 228 -0.74 4.02 -5.79
CA LEU A 228 -1.11 4.53 -4.46
C LEU A 228 -0.96 3.45 -3.38
N LEU A 229 -1.31 2.20 -3.69
CA LEU A 229 -1.14 1.09 -2.76
C LEU A 229 0.33 0.85 -2.45
N GLU A 230 1.18 0.85 -3.48
CA GLU A 230 2.64 0.71 -3.35
C GLU A 230 3.23 1.77 -2.40
N GLN A 231 2.88 3.05 -2.60
CA GLN A 231 3.33 4.12 -1.71
C GLN A 231 2.94 3.92 -0.24
N LYS A 232 1.72 3.39 0.02
CA LYS A 232 1.27 3.08 1.38
C LYS A 232 2.00 1.90 2.01
N ILE A 233 2.40 0.93 1.20
CA ILE A 233 3.20 -0.22 1.63
C ILE A 233 4.61 0.23 2.04
N ASP A 234 5.21 1.11 1.26
CA ASP A 234 6.54 1.67 1.56
C ASP A 234 6.55 2.45 2.89
N GLU A 235 5.47 3.15 3.22
CA GLU A 235 5.32 3.82 4.53
C GLU A 235 5.35 2.82 5.69
N ASN A 236 4.74 1.63 5.53
CA ASN A 236 4.80 0.54 6.53
C ASN A 236 6.23 0.02 6.71
N GLY A 237 6.95 -0.22 5.63
CA GLY A 237 8.34 -0.68 5.70
C GLY A 237 9.25 0.26 6.50
N LYS A 238 9.00 1.58 6.47
CA LYS A 238 9.75 2.56 7.27
C LYS A 238 9.52 2.44 8.78
N GLU A 239 8.34 2.03 9.20
CA GLU A 239 8.04 1.77 10.62
C GLU A 239 8.89 0.62 11.15
N LEU A 240 8.92 -0.51 10.47
CA LEU A 240 9.72 -1.68 10.85
C LEU A 240 11.24 -1.38 10.81
N GLN A 241 11.71 -0.66 9.80
CA GLN A 241 13.11 -0.23 9.71
C GLN A 241 13.50 0.69 10.88
N CYS A 242 12.59 1.56 11.33
CA CYS A 242 12.82 2.42 12.49
C CYS A 242 12.98 1.59 13.77
N ILE A 243 12.12 0.59 13.97
CA ILE A 243 12.21 -0.33 15.12
C ILE A 243 13.53 -1.10 15.06
N LYS A 244 13.83 -1.75 13.92
CA LYS A 244 15.08 -2.49 13.70
C LYS A 244 16.29 -1.65 14.10
N THR A 245 16.42 -0.46 13.50
CA THR A 245 17.58 0.40 13.69
C THR A 245 17.72 0.84 15.16
N THR A 246 16.60 1.09 15.85
CA THR A 246 16.59 1.44 17.27
C THR A 246 17.06 0.29 18.15
N LEU A 247 16.54 -0.93 17.92
CA LEU A 247 16.91 -2.11 18.69
C LEU A 247 18.39 -2.48 18.50
N LEU A 248 18.87 -2.47 17.24
CA LEU A 248 20.27 -2.75 16.92
C LEU A 248 21.23 -1.74 17.59
N ALA A 249 20.89 -0.45 17.55
CA ALA A 249 21.69 0.57 18.24
C ALA A 249 21.75 0.30 19.76
N SER A 250 20.63 -0.15 20.36
CA SER A 250 20.62 -0.54 21.78
C SER A 250 21.52 -1.75 22.05
N MET A 251 21.49 -2.77 21.19
CA MET A 251 22.36 -3.95 21.30
C MET A 251 23.84 -3.61 21.17
N GLN A 252 24.16 -2.60 20.38
CA GLN A 252 25.53 -2.06 20.25
C GLN A 252 25.96 -1.23 21.47
N GLY A 253 25.12 -1.12 22.50
CA GLY A 253 25.44 -0.44 23.77
C GLY A 253 25.11 1.06 23.81
N TYR A 254 24.52 1.62 22.75
CA TYR A 254 24.10 3.02 22.76
C TYR A 254 23.03 3.27 23.83
N ALA A 255 23.05 4.48 24.40
CA ALA A 255 22.02 4.91 25.35
C ALA A 255 20.64 4.95 24.65
N PRO A 256 19.52 4.63 25.34
CA PRO A 256 18.18 4.63 24.76
C PRO A 256 17.84 5.89 23.99
N GLN A 257 18.25 7.06 24.49
CA GLN A 257 18.07 8.35 23.81
C GLN A 257 18.80 8.41 22.46
N VAL A 258 20.01 7.82 22.38
CA VAL A 258 20.77 7.77 21.13
C VAL A 258 20.19 6.70 20.20
N ALA A 259 19.78 5.54 20.74
CA ALA A 259 19.20 4.45 19.96
C ALA A 259 17.93 4.90 19.21
N VAL A 260 17.02 5.64 19.85
CA VAL A 260 15.82 6.17 19.17
C VAL A 260 16.17 7.24 18.13
N GLU A 261 17.29 7.95 18.26
CA GLU A 261 17.78 8.86 17.22
C GLU A 261 18.23 8.13 15.95
N PHE A 262 18.85 6.95 16.08
CA PHE A 262 19.15 6.10 14.93
C PHE A 262 17.87 5.72 14.20
N GLY A 263 16.85 5.25 14.93
CA GLY A 263 15.53 4.95 14.35
C GLY A 263 14.87 6.15 13.69
N ARG A 264 14.90 7.32 14.36
CA ARG A 264 14.34 8.56 13.79
C ARG A 264 14.93 8.90 12.42
N LYS A 265 16.20 8.66 12.20
CA LYS A 265 16.93 9.01 10.96
C LYS A 265 16.51 8.21 9.74
N VAL A 266 15.93 7.03 9.90
CA VAL A 266 15.44 6.21 8.76
C VAL A 266 14.04 6.60 8.27
N LEU A 267 13.31 7.43 9.02
CA LEU A 267 11.98 7.91 8.64
C LEU A 267 12.04 8.92 7.49
N TYR A 268 11.01 8.94 6.68
CA TYR A 268 10.85 9.95 5.62
C TYR A 268 10.85 11.36 6.21
N SER A 269 11.48 12.30 5.52
CA SER A 269 11.67 13.68 6.03
C SER A 269 10.36 14.39 6.36
N LYS A 270 9.28 14.11 5.63
CA LYS A 270 7.95 14.70 5.83
C LYS A 270 7.31 14.29 7.16
N ASP A 271 7.57 13.06 7.61
CA ASP A 271 6.93 12.46 8.79
C ASP A 271 7.90 12.33 9.98
N ARG A 272 9.18 12.68 9.76
CA ARG A 272 10.24 12.62 10.76
C ARG A 272 10.07 13.73 11.79
N PRO A 273 9.89 13.42 13.10
CA PRO A 273 9.97 14.43 14.14
C PRO A 273 11.33 15.12 14.15
N THR A 274 11.40 16.36 14.60
CA THR A 274 12.68 17.02 14.87
C THR A 274 13.32 16.40 16.11
N PHE A 275 14.63 16.63 16.30
CA PHE A 275 15.34 16.17 17.48
C PHE A 275 14.69 16.70 18.77
N ALA A 276 14.42 18.01 18.80
CA ALA A 276 13.81 18.67 19.96
C ALA A 276 12.39 18.17 20.29
N GLU A 277 11.59 17.86 19.27
CA GLU A 277 10.26 17.29 19.46
C GLU A 277 10.32 15.90 20.07
N LEU A 278 11.21 15.02 19.57
CA LEU A 278 11.39 13.68 20.13
C LEU A 278 11.94 13.75 21.56
N GLU A 279 12.98 14.55 21.78
CA GLU A 279 13.58 14.73 23.10
C GLU A 279 12.56 15.26 24.13
N GLY A 280 11.78 16.29 23.74
CA GLY A 280 10.72 16.84 24.58
C GLY A 280 9.63 15.83 24.88
N HIS A 281 9.24 15.01 23.90
CA HIS A 281 8.21 13.99 24.08
C HIS A 281 8.67 12.84 25.01
N VAL A 282 9.92 12.44 24.90
CA VAL A 282 10.51 11.35 25.69
C VAL A 282 10.86 11.83 27.13
N LYS A 283 11.39 13.06 27.29
CA LYS A 283 11.73 13.63 28.61
C LYS A 283 10.54 14.28 29.32
N GLY A 284 9.58 14.83 28.59
CA GLY A 284 8.44 15.58 29.13
C GLY A 284 7.33 14.73 29.74
N LYS A 285 7.42 13.40 29.64
CA LYS A 285 6.49 12.44 30.27
C LYS A 285 6.99 11.92 31.61
N LYS A 286 7.69 12.77 32.39
CA LYS A 286 7.96 12.49 33.80
C LYS A 286 6.77 12.82 34.66
#